data_ae7a27f6ba4f75828af610503fe40189
#
_entry.id   ae7a27f6ba4f75828af610503fe40189
#
_cell.length_a   1.000
_cell.length_b   1.000
_cell.length_c   1.000
_cell.angle_alpha   90.00
_cell.angle_beta   90.00
_cell.angle_gamma   90.00
#
_symmetry.space_group_name_H-M   'P 1'
#
loop_
_entity.id
_entity.type
_entity.pdbx_description
1 polymer ?
#
loop_
_entity_poly.entity_id
_entity_poly.type
_entity_poly.pdbx_seq_one_letter_code
_entity_poly.pdbx_strand_id
1 'polypeptide(L)'
;MIEPGRNIAIKVPMHKWDETVAFYRDRVGLEVAKELSNSTGFVFGNMTLWIDKVEKQSQVDVWLELFSDDPDGALEVLGSPKRDELEPLDDVNGHWTSDPAGVVLLVRNE
;
A
#
# COMPACT_ATOMS: atom_id res chain seq x y z
N MET A 1 -16.69 8.51 8.30
CA MET A 1 -16.30 9.15 7.02
C MET A 1 -15.04 8.50 6.47
N ILE A 2 -14.95 8.35 5.17
CA ILE A 2 -13.79 7.75 4.51
C ILE A 2 -12.98 8.86 3.84
N GLU A 3 -11.67 8.86 4.08
CA GLU A 3 -10.76 9.87 3.54
C GLU A 3 -9.56 9.21 2.87
N PRO A 4 -8.88 9.89 1.94
CA PRO A 4 -7.63 9.37 1.39
C PRO A 4 -6.59 9.18 2.49
N GLY A 5 -5.80 8.09 2.39
CA GLY A 5 -4.69 7.87 3.28
C GLY A 5 -3.45 8.63 2.85
N ARG A 6 -2.28 8.22 3.38
CA ARG A 6 -0.99 8.85 3.09
C ARG A 6 0.02 7.92 2.45
N ASN A 7 -0.38 6.68 2.18
CA ASN A 7 0.53 5.69 1.65
C ASN A 7 -0.04 5.05 0.38
N ILE A 8 0.84 4.88 -0.60
CA ILE A 8 0.58 4.06 -1.77
C ILE A 8 1.69 3.01 -1.79
N ALA A 9 1.33 1.74 -1.94
CA ALA A 9 2.33 0.68 -2.03
C ALA A 9 2.29 0.04 -3.42
N ILE A 10 3.45 -0.02 -4.05
CA ILE A 10 3.62 -0.78 -5.29
C ILE A 10 4.31 -2.08 -4.91
N LYS A 11 3.60 -3.20 -5.08
CA LYS A 11 4.11 -4.54 -4.78
C LYS A 11 4.86 -5.05 -6.00
N VAL A 12 6.14 -5.33 -5.86
CA VAL A 12 7.03 -5.61 -6.98
C VAL A 12 7.65 -7.00 -6.83
N PRO A 13 7.71 -7.80 -7.92
CA PRO A 13 8.43 -9.07 -7.88
C PRO A 13 9.89 -8.89 -7.46
N MET A 14 10.44 -9.87 -6.76
CA MET A 14 11.81 -9.77 -6.22
C MET A 14 12.84 -9.43 -7.30
N HIS A 15 12.73 -10.05 -8.47
CA HIS A 15 13.71 -9.86 -9.55
C HIS A 15 13.65 -8.48 -10.19
N LYS A 16 12.63 -7.69 -9.88
CA LYS A 16 12.46 -6.33 -10.43
C LYS A 16 12.65 -5.25 -9.36
N TRP A 17 12.80 -5.62 -8.10
CA TRP A 17 12.75 -4.66 -7.00
C TRP A 17 13.92 -3.67 -7.02
N ASP A 18 15.16 -4.15 -7.13
CA ASP A 18 16.34 -3.27 -7.09
C ASP A 18 16.31 -2.24 -8.21
N GLU A 19 16.01 -2.66 -9.43
CA GLU A 19 15.95 -1.73 -10.56
C GLU A 19 14.77 -0.76 -10.46
N THR A 20 13.66 -1.19 -9.84
CA THR A 20 12.51 -0.32 -9.64
C THR A 20 12.81 0.74 -8.61
N VAL A 21 13.43 0.37 -7.48
CA VAL A 21 13.87 1.35 -6.47
C VAL A 21 14.85 2.35 -7.09
N ALA A 22 15.83 1.85 -7.83
CA ALA A 22 16.82 2.72 -8.49
C ALA A 22 16.16 3.67 -9.49
N PHE A 23 15.14 3.23 -10.19
CA PHE A 23 14.40 4.07 -11.13
C PHE A 23 13.77 5.27 -10.42
N TYR A 24 13.06 5.04 -9.33
CA TYR A 24 12.39 6.13 -8.61
C TYR A 24 13.39 7.04 -7.89
N ARG A 25 14.46 6.48 -7.36
CA ARG A 25 15.48 7.26 -6.66
C ARG A 25 16.34 8.07 -7.63
N ASP A 26 16.85 7.44 -8.70
CA ASP A 26 17.91 8.02 -9.53
C ASP A 26 17.38 8.65 -10.81
N ARG A 27 16.35 8.07 -11.44
CA ARG A 27 15.79 8.61 -12.69
C ARG A 27 14.70 9.62 -12.43
N VAL A 28 13.74 9.29 -11.57
CA VAL A 28 12.69 10.23 -11.19
C VAL A 28 13.24 11.27 -10.23
N GLY A 29 14.16 10.87 -9.36
CA GLY A 29 14.81 11.77 -8.41
C GLY A 29 13.99 12.02 -7.16
N LEU A 30 13.15 11.03 -6.73
CA LEU A 30 12.38 11.20 -5.50
C LEU A 30 13.30 11.07 -4.28
N GLU A 31 12.96 11.83 -3.24
CA GLU A 31 13.68 11.76 -1.97
C GLU A 31 13.29 10.49 -1.23
N VAL A 32 14.29 9.77 -0.72
CA VAL A 32 14.05 8.58 0.11
C VAL A 32 13.56 9.03 1.48
N ALA A 33 12.37 8.57 1.88
CA ALA A 33 11.82 8.86 3.19
C ALA A 33 12.25 7.81 4.21
N LYS A 34 12.29 6.52 3.80
CA LYS A 34 12.65 5.43 4.70
C LYS A 34 13.08 4.20 3.91
N GLU A 35 14.10 3.50 4.41
CA GLU A 35 14.54 2.24 3.84
C GLU A 35 14.33 1.11 4.84
N LEU A 36 13.66 0.06 4.41
CA LEU A 36 13.49 -1.19 5.15
C LEU A 36 14.10 -2.31 4.33
N SER A 37 14.26 -3.50 4.92
CA SER A 37 14.88 -4.63 4.23
C SER A 37 14.12 -5.06 2.97
N ASN A 38 12.80 -4.92 2.97
CA ASN A 38 11.94 -5.37 1.88
C ASN A 38 11.09 -4.25 1.29
N SER A 39 11.41 -2.97 1.60
CA SER A 39 10.58 -1.86 1.14
C SER A 39 11.37 -0.56 1.22
N THR A 40 11.19 0.28 0.22
CA THR A 40 11.73 1.63 0.24
C THR A 40 10.58 2.61 0.06
N GLY A 41 10.47 3.57 0.98
CA GLY A 41 9.47 4.62 0.93
C GLY A 41 10.08 5.91 0.40
N PHE A 42 9.38 6.54 -0.55
CA PHE A 42 9.77 7.80 -1.15
C PHE A 42 8.79 8.90 -0.80
N VAL A 43 9.30 10.11 -0.65
CA VAL A 43 8.43 11.30 -0.54
C VAL A 43 7.73 11.52 -1.87
N PHE A 44 6.40 11.54 -1.86
CA PHE A 44 5.58 11.66 -3.06
C PHE A 44 4.48 12.71 -2.79
N GLY A 45 4.87 13.99 -2.86
CA GLY A 45 4.03 15.05 -2.40
C GLY A 45 3.79 14.95 -0.89
N ASN A 46 2.55 14.99 -0.47
CA ASN A 46 2.18 14.78 0.93
C ASN A 46 1.96 13.30 1.29
N MET A 47 2.32 12.40 0.36
CA MET A 47 2.17 10.95 0.54
C MET A 47 3.53 10.27 0.60
N THR A 48 3.55 9.02 1.01
CA THR A 48 4.71 8.14 0.89
C THR A 48 4.40 7.07 -0.16
N LEU A 49 5.28 6.97 -1.14
CA LEU A 49 5.20 5.92 -2.16
C LEU A 49 6.14 4.80 -1.75
N TRP A 50 5.60 3.65 -1.46
CA TRP A 50 6.38 2.48 -1.04
C TRP A 50 6.61 1.55 -2.22
N ILE A 51 7.85 1.13 -2.40
CA ILE A 51 8.20 0.08 -3.36
C ILE A 51 8.55 -1.16 -2.55
N ASP A 52 7.61 -2.09 -2.51
CA ASP A 52 7.69 -3.28 -1.68
C ASP A 52 8.18 -4.49 -2.47
N LYS A 53 9.16 -5.19 -1.92
CA LYS A 53 9.65 -6.45 -2.49
C LYS A 53 8.76 -7.57 -1.98
N VAL A 54 8.08 -8.26 -2.89
CA VAL A 54 7.16 -9.34 -2.53
C VAL A 54 7.58 -10.64 -3.18
N GLU A 55 7.96 -11.60 -2.35
CA GLU A 55 8.59 -12.85 -2.79
C GLU A 55 7.71 -13.66 -3.75
N LYS A 56 6.42 -13.73 -3.47
CA LYS A 56 5.49 -14.55 -4.27
C LYS A 56 4.76 -13.78 -5.36
N GLN A 57 5.13 -12.54 -5.58
CA GLN A 57 4.50 -11.70 -6.58
C GLN A 57 5.13 -11.95 -7.94
N SER A 58 4.33 -12.25 -8.95
CA SER A 58 4.82 -12.43 -10.32
C SER A 58 4.64 -11.20 -11.18
N GLN A 59 3.72 -10.32 -10.81
CA GLN A 59 3.43 -9.07 -11.50
C GLN A 59 3.30 -7.95 -10.49
N VAL A 60 3.42 -6.71 -10.96
CA VAL A 60 3.25 -5.54 -10.11
C VAL A 60 1.79 -5.41 -9.68
N ASP A 61 1.58 -4.97 -8.45
CA ASP A 61 0.27 -4.64 -7.92
C ASP A 61 0.35 -3.32 -7.18
N VAL A 62 -0.73 -2.54 -7.18
CA VAL A 62 -0.78 -1.25 -6.49
C VAL A 62 -1.84 -1.34 -5.40
N TRP A 63 -1.43 -1.06 -4.17
CA TRP A 63 -2.33 -1.08 -3.01
C TRP A 63 -2.49 0.34 -2.49
N LEU A 64 -3.71 0.73 -2.17
CA LEU A 64 -4.04 2.07 -1.70
C LEU A 64 -4.46 2.05 -0.24
N GLU A 65 -4.40 3.21 0.39
CA GLU A 65 -4.80 3.36 1.78
C GLU A 65 -5.92 4.39 1.90
N LEU A 66 -6.92 4.03 2.71
CA LEU A 66 -8.02 4.93 3.07
C LEU A 66 -8.05 5.05 4.60
N PHE A 67 -8.36 6.24 5.09
CA PHE A 67 -8.56 6.47 6.51
C PHE A 67 -10.05 6.48 6.85
N SER A 68 -10.37 5.93 8.02
CA SER A 68 -11.69 6.01 8.60
C SER A 68 -11.58 5.93 10.13
N ASP A 69 -12.38 6.71 10.82
CA ASP A 69 -12.50 6.60 12.28
C ASP A 69 -13.31 5.38 12.71
N ASP A 70 -13.95 4.71 11.75
CA ASP A 70 -14.72 3.49 11.97
C ASP A 70 -14.46 2.52 10.80
N PRO A 71 -13.34 1.76 10.83
CA PRO A 71 -13.02 0.84 9.75
C PRO A 71 -14.09 -0.24 9.49
N ASP A 72 -14.76 -0.73 10.52
CA ASP A 72 -15.84 -1.71 10.37
C ASP A 72 -17.02 -1.12 9.61
N GLY A 73 -17.45 0.07 10.00
CA GLY A 73 -18.52 0.79 9.31
C GLY A 73 -18.15 1.18 7.90
N ALA A 74 -16.88 1.49 7.67
CA ALA A 74 -16.38 1.82 6.33
C ALA A 74 -16.52 0.65 5.38
N LEU A 75 -16.26 -0.58 5.81
CA LEU A 75 -16.46 -1.76 4.96
C LEU A 75 -17.90 -1.90 4.54
N GLU A 76 -18.85 -1.62 5.43
CA GLU A 76 -20.27 -1.67 5.08
C GLU A 76 -20.62 -0.62 4.02
N VAL A 77 -20.10 0.60 4.17
CA VAL A 77 -20.31 1.67 3.20
C VAL A 77 -19.73 1.29 1.84
N LEU A 78 -18.53 0.72 1.82
CA LEU A 78 -17.88 0.28 0.58
C LEU A 78 -18.59 -0.91 -0.06
N GLY A 79 -19.29 -1.71 0.73
CA GLY A 79 -19.96 -2.90 0.22
C GLY A 79 -18.99 -3.97 -0.24
N SER A 80 -17.78 -3.98 0.29
CA SER A 80 -16.71 -4.89 -0.12
C SER A 80 -16.40 -5.89 1.00
N PRO A 81 -16.04 -7.13 0.66
CA PRO A 81 -15.71 -8.12 1.67
C PRO A 81 -14.33 -7.85 2.27
N LYS A 82 -14.20 -8.21 3.55
CA LYS A 82 -12.95 -8.24 4.25
C LYS A 82 -12.03 -9.31 3.66
N ARG A 83 -10.76 -8.98 3.46
CA ARG A 83 -9.80 -9.91 2.88
C ARG A 83 -8.70 -10.24 3.90
N ASP A 84 -8.88 -11.36 4.60
CA ASP A 84 -7.97 -11.79 5.65
C ASP A 84 -6.74 -12.53 5.14
N GLU A 85 -6.73 -12.90 3.86
CA GLU A 85 -5.66 -13.70 3.26
C GLU A 85 -4.43 -12.92 2.85
N LEU A 86 -4.45 -11.58 2.93
CA LEU A 86 -3.36 -10.74 2.38
C LEU A 86 -2.17 -10.68 3.33
N GLU A 87 -2.08 -9.65 4.16
CA GLU A 87 -0.96 -9.48 5.07
C GLU A 87 -1.47 -9.26 6.49
N PRO A 88 -0.70 -9.67 7.52
CA PRO A 88 -1.11 -9.38 8.90
C PRO A 88 -1.16 -7.87 9.16
N LEU A 89 -2.12 -7.44 9.95
CA LEU A 89 -2.27 -6.06 10.40
C LEU A 89 -2.07 -6.02 11.91
N ASP A 90 -0.82 -6.23 12.36
CA ASP A 90 -0.53 -6.45 13.78
C ASP A 90 -0.73 -5.21 14.63
N ASP A 91 -0.32 -4.03 14.17
CA ASP A 91 -0.39 -2.79 14.92
C ASP A 91 -1.34 -1.77 14.30
N VAL A 92 -2.29 -2.24 13.50
CA VAL A 92 -3.17 -1.38 12.73
C VAL A 92 -4.62 -1.75 13.00
N ASN A 93 -5.42 -0.77 13.40
CA ASN A 93 -6.86 -0.94 13.50
C ASN A 93 -7.46 -0.73 12.11
N GLY A 94 -7.65 -1.81 11.39
CA GLY A 94 -8.13 -1.70 10.02
C GLY A 94 -8.39 -3.05 9.37
N HIS A 95 -8.73 -2.98 8.10
CA HIS A 95 -9.08 -4.15 7.29
C HIS A 95 -8.55 -4.01 5.87
N TRP A 96 -8.19 -5.14 5.28
CA TRP A 96 -7.96 -5.22 3.84
C TRP A 96 -9.28 -5.49 3.13
N THR A 97 -9.48 -4.84 2.00
CA THR A 97 -10.59 -5.09 1.09
C THR A 97 -10.12 -4.83 -0.34
N SER A 98 -11.04 -4.80 -1.29
CA SER A 98 -10.72 -4.53 -2.68
C SER A 98 -11.80 -3.68 -3.31
N ASP A 99 -11.42 -2.90 -4.33
CA ASP A 99 -12.39 -2.25 -5.18
C ASP A 99 -12.96 -3.26 -6.20
N PRO A 100 -13.95 -2.88 -7.02
CA PRO A 100 -14.54 -3.82 -7.98
C PRO A 100 -13.57 -4.35 -9.03
N ALA A 101 -12.50 -3.63 -9.33
CA ALA A 101 -11.49 -4.05 -10.29
C ALA A 101 -10.42 -4.95 -9.68
N GLY A 102 -10.41 -5.07 -8.35
CA GLY A 102 -9.44 -5.89 -7.63
C GLY A 102 -8.28 -5.13 -7.01
N VAL A 103 -8.27 -3.79 -7.07
CA VAL A 103 -7.23 -3.01 -6.38
C VAL A 103 -7.41 -3.16 -4.88
N VAL A 104 -6.33 -3.56 -4.21
CA VAL A 104 -6.34 -3.77 -2.76
C VAL A 104 -6.38 -2.44 -2.04
N LEU A 105 -7.25 -2.35 -1.05
CA LEU A 105 -7.42 -1.17 -0.22
C LEU A 105 -7.17 -1.54 1.25
N LEU A 106 -6.35 -0.76 1.92
CA LEU A 106 -6.24 -0.80 3.38
C LEU A 106 -7.16 0.27 3.94
N VAL A 107 -8.18 -0.12 4.68
CA VAL A 107 -9.06 0.82 5.38
C VAL A 107 -8.67 0.79 6.85
N ARG A 108 -8.16 1.89 7.36
CA ARG A 108 -7.61 1.92 8.71
C ARG A 108 -7.91 3.22 9.42
N ASN A 109 -7.80 3.15 10.75
CA ASN A 109 -7.79 4.33 11.60
C ASN A 109 -6.47 5.09 11.39
N GLU A 110 -6.52 6.38 11.39
CA GLU A 110 -5.35 7.24 11.22
C GLU A 110 -4.37 7.19 12.39
#